data_b11484beba0ccebe4d6366b33dcc006d
#
_entry.id   b11484beba0ccebe4d6366b33dcc006d
#
_cell.length_a   1.000
_cell.length_b   1.000
_cell.length_c   1.000
_cell.angle_alpha   90.00
_cell.angle_beta   90.00
_cell.angle_gamma   90.00
#
_symmetry.space_group_name_H-M   'P 1'
#
loop_
_entity.id
_entity.type
_entity.pdbx_description
1 polymer ?
#
loop_
_entity_poly.entity_id
_entity_poly.type
_entity_poly.pdbx_seq_one_letter_code
_entity_poly.pdbx_strand_id
1 'polypeptide(L)'
;MAKQVSPGVLALRKVVDDVHKEAREAKARGELVGWSSSKFPCELAAAFDLHVMYPENQAAGIAANRYGELMCQAAEDLGYDNDICGYARISLAYAAGVRVSRKYDPETGEYIIDPSTGKPLKDADGNVVMGEDGKPKKDPKTQTPYLQLDNLLEIEKLPDGPEKEKRLEAISPIRQMRIPQPDFVLCCNNICNCMTKWYENIARMCNIPLIMIDIPYNNTVDVHDENVKYVRAQFDKAIKQLEELTGKKF
;
A
#
# COMPACT_ATOMS: atom_id res chain seq x y z
N MET A 1 21.11 16.79 -19.21
CA MET A 1 20.01 17.67 -18.73
C MET A 1 18.99 16.82 -18.02
N ALA A 2 18.62 17.12 -16.77
CA ALA A 2 17.52 16.45 -16.10
C ALA A 2 16.24 16.73 -16.87
N LYS A 3 15.50 15.69 -17.22
CA LYS A 3 14.24 15.80 -17.96
C LYS A 3 13.23 16.55 -17.08
N GLN A 4 12.86 17.75 -17.47
CA GLN A 4 11.89 18.55 -16.71
C GLN A 4 10.53 17.82 -16.70
N VAL A 5 10.01 17.55 -15.51
CA VAL A 5 8.71 16.89 -15.35
C VAL A 5 7.62 17.81 -15.85
N SER A 6 6.71 17.33 -16.69
CA SER A 6 5.65 18.15 -17.24
C SER A 6 4.66 18.64 -16.16
N PRO A 7 4.05 19.83 -16.32
CA PRO A 7 3.06 20.35 -15.37
C PRO A 7 1.90 19.38 -15.12
N GLY A 8 1.43 18.66 -16.14
CA GLY A 8 0.37 17.66 -16.00
C GLY A 8 0.76 16.50 -15.08
N VAL A 9 2.01 16.00 -15.17
CA VAL A 9 2.51 14.97 -14.25
C VAL A 9 2.60 15.48 -12.83
N LEU A 10 3.01 16.74 -12.64
CA LEU A 10 3.05 17.36 -11.30
C LEU A 10 1.64 17.50 -10.71
N ALA A 11 0.66 17.92 -11.52
CA ALA A 11 -0.74 18.01 -11.10
C ALA A 11 -1.30 16.65 -10.68
N LEU A 12 -1.07 15.59 -11.48
CA LEU A 12 -1.48 14.23 -11.12
C LEU A 12 -0.83 13.73 -9.83
N ARG A 13 0.46 13.99 -9.64
CA ARG A 13 1.15 13.64 -8.39
C ARG A 13 0.51 14.32 -7.19
N LYS A 14 0.19 15.62 -7.32
CA LYS A 14 -0.47 16.38 -6.26
C LYS A 14 -1.83 15.77 -5.91
N VAL A 15 -2.67 15.42 -6.89
CA VAL A 15 -3.97 14.78 -6.63
C VAL A 15 -3.79 13.49 -5.83
N VAL A 16 -2.83 12.63 -6.21
CA VAL A 16 -2.57 11.39 -5.49
C VAL A 16 -2.05 11.67 -4.07
N ASP A 17 -1.17 12.65 -3.89
CA ASP A 17 -0.66 13.01 -2.56
C ASP A 17 -1.77 13.59 -1.67
N ASP A 18 -2.68 14.40 -2.23
CA ASP A 18 -3.84 14.95 -1.53
C ASP A 18 -4.79 13.84 -1.05
N VAL A 19 -5.11 12.84 -1.91
CA VAL A 19 -5.93 11.67 -1.53
C VAL A 19 -5.31 10.87 -0.39
N HIS A 20 -4.00 10.61 -0.46
CA HIS A 20 -3.30 9.91 0.62
C HIS A 20 -3.24 10.70 1.91
N LYS A 21 -3.11 12.02 1.82
CA LYS A 21 -3.12 12.92 2.97
C LYS A 21 -4.51 12.91 3.62
N GLU A 22 -5.56 13.10 2.82
CA GLU A 22 -6.95 13.10 3.30
C GLU A 22 -7.32 11.80 3.99
N ALA A 23 -6.95 10.65 3.43
CA ALA A 23 -7.23 9.35 4.07
C ALA A 23 -6.56 9.23 5.46
N ARG A 24 -5.33 9.75 5.62
CA ARG A 24 -4.67 9.76 6.94
C ARG A 24 -5.34 10.71 7.93
N GLU A 25 -5.73 11.88 7.45
CA GLU A 25 -6.43 12.88 8.28
C GLU A 25 -7.83 12.40 8.69
N ALA A 26 -8.56 11.77 7.76
CA ALA A 26 -9.84 11.12 8.04
C ALA A 26 -9.69 10.05 9.14
N LYS A 27 -8.69 9.17 9.00
CA LYS A 27 -8.39 8.16 10.03
C LYS A 27 -8.08 8.78 11.38
N ALA A 28 -7.30 9.86 11.41
CA ALA A 28 -6.95 10.59 12.63
C ALA A 28 -8.17 11.27 13.29
N ARG A 29 -9.18 11.65 12.49
CA ARG A 29 -10.47 12.16 12.98
C ARG A 29 -11.43 11.05 13.44
N GLY A 30 -11.06 9.77 13.29
CA GLY A 30 -11.91 8.63 13.62
C GLY A 30 -12.95 8.28 12.54
N GLU A 31 -12.77 8.82 11.32
CA GLU A 31 -13.59 8.49 10.17
C GLU A 31 -13.17 7.15 9.55
N LEU A 32 -14.13 6.48 8.91
CA LEU A 32 -13.87 5.18 8.26
C LEU A 32 -13.00 5.34 7.01
N VAL A 33 -11.93 4.55 6.93
CA VAL A 33 -11.08 4.45 5.74
C VAL A 33 -11.09 3.01 5.26
N GLY A 34 -11.51 2.78 4.02
CA GLY A 34 -11.57 1.45 3.42
C GLY A 34 -10.42 1.13 2.49
N TRP A 35 -10.22 -0.15 2.24
CA TRP A 35 -9.40 -0.62 1.14
C TRP A 35 -10.29 -1.22 0.07
N SER A 36 -10.12 -0.79 -1.18
CA SER A 36 -10.96 -1.22 -2.31
C SER A 36 -10.13 -1.91 -3.38
N SER A 37 -10.68 -2.96 -3.95
CA SER A 37 -10.18 -3.47 -5.23
C SER A 37 -10.41 -2.44 -6.34
N SER A 38 -9.51 -2.39 -7.32
CA SER A 38 -9.56 -1.42 -8.42
C SER A 38 -10.81 -1.52 -9.31
N LYS A 39 -11.58 -2.60 -9.17
CA LYS A 39 -12.79 -2.86 -9.97
C LYS A 39 -14.09 -2.85 -9.14
N PHE A 40 -14.02 -2.65 -7.85
CA PHE A 40 -15.23 -2.35 -7.10
C PHE A 40 -15.77 -0.98 -7.56
N PRO A 41 -17.10 -0.82 -7.71
CA PRO A 41 -17.68 0.46 -8.13
C PRO A 41 -17.38 1.55 -7.08
N CYS A 42 -16.35 2.36 -7.34
CA CYS A 42 -15.92 3.43 -6.41
C CYS A 42 -17.00 4.49 -6.20
N GLU A 43 -17.93 4.61 -7.13
CA GLU A 43 -19.09 5.49 -7.05
C GLU A 43 -19.98 5.17 -5.85
N LEU A 44 -20.11 3.89 -5.49
CA LEU A 44 -20.84 3.51 -4.28
C LEU A 44 -20.14 4.03 -3.01
N ALA A 45 -18.82 3.89 -2.91
CA ALA A 45 -18.09 4.42 -1.78
C ALA A 45 -18.20 5.96 -1.71
N ALA A 46 -18.11 6.63 -2.85
CA ALA A 46 -18.26 8.08 -2.95
C ALA A 46 -19.66 8.56 -2.54
N ALA A 47 -20.73 7.82 -2.89
CA ALA A 47 -22.08 8.14 -2.49
C ALA A 47 -22.32 8.11 -0.97
N PHE A 48 -21.47 7.39 -0.24
CA PHE A 48 -21.48 7.33 1.22
C PHE A 48 -20.40 8.21 1.88
N ASP A 49 -19.72 9.08 1.12
CA ASP A 49 -18.60 9.93 1.55
C ASP A 49 -17.45 9.13 2.21
N LEU A 50 -17.18 7.93 1.71
CA LEU A 50 -16.15 7.06 2.27
C LEU A 50 -14.79 7.30 1.61
N HIS A 51 -13.76 7.37 2.42
CA HIS A 51 -12.37 7.39 1.96
C HIS A 51 -11.92 5.97 1.65
N VAL A 52 -11.41 5.75 0.43
CA VAL A 52 -10.90 4.43 0.02
C VAL A 52 -9.49 4.52 -0.54
N MET A 53 -8.68 3.53 -0.18
CA MET A 53 -7.34 3.32 -0.68
C MET A 53 -7.29 2.04 -1.51
N TYR A 54 -6.29 1.94 -2.39
CA TYR A 54 -6.18 0.83 -3.34
C TYR A 54 -4.91 0.02 -3.07
N PRO A 55 -5.00 -1.13 -2.38
CA PRO A 55 -3.85 -1.99 -2.06
C PRO A 55 -3.04 -2.45 -3.27
N GLU A 56 -3.68 -2.62 -4.43
CA GLU A 56 -3.00 -2.95 -5.69
C GLU A 56 -2.00 -1.85 -6.09
N ASN A 57 -2.45 -0.58 -6.06
CA ASN A 57 -1.60 0.57 -6.38
C ASN A 57 -0.53 0.78 -5.31
N GLN A 58 -0.87 0.51 -4.05
CA GLN A 58 0.07 0.52 -2.94
C GLN A 58 1.18 -0.50 -3.15
N ALA A 59 0.83 -1.75 -3.43
CA ALA A 59 1.79 -2.83 -3.65
C ALA A 59 2.69 -2.55 -4.86
N ALA A 60 2.11 -2.04 -5.96
CA ALA A 60 2.89 -1.61 -7.12
C ALA A 60 3.90 -0.50 -6.76
N GLY A 61 3.50 0.47 -5.96
CA GLY A 61 4.38 1.55 -5.51
C GLY A 61 5.47 1.06 -4.55
N ILE A 62 5.17 0.12 -3.66
CA ILE A 62 6.15 -0.55 -2.78
C ILE A 62 7.18 -1.30 -3.63
N ALA A 63 6.74 -2.08 -4.61
CA ALA A 63 7.62 -2.81 -5.52
C ALA A 63 8.49 -1.86 -6.37
N ALA A 64 7.92 -0.78 -6.89
CA ALA A 64 8.65 0.23 -7.66
C ALA A 64 9.77 0.92 -6.86
N ASN A 65 9.63 1.00 -5.54
CA ASN A 65 10.66 1.49 -4.61
C ASN A 65 11.62 0.38 -4.14
N ARG A 66 11.58 -0.81 -4.75
CA ARG A 66 12.44 -1.97 -4.44
C ARG A 66 12.24 -2.57 -3.04
N TYR A 67 11.05 -2.37 -2.45
CA TYR A 67 10.69 -2.96 -1.15
C TYR A 67 9.84 -4.22 -1.29
N GLY A 68 9.51 -4.62 -2.55
CA GLY A 68 8.64 -5.75 -2.83
C GLY A 68 9.17 -7.07 -2.29
N GLU A 69 10.47 -7.33 -2.44
CA GLU A 69 11.12 -8.56 -1.95
C GLU A 69 10.98 -8.70 -0.44
N LEU A 70 11.34 -7.66 0.32
CA LEU A 70 11.21 -7.65 1.78
C LEU A 70 9.77 -7.90 2.25
N MET A 71 8.82 -7.25 1.59
CA MET A 71 7.39 -7.40 1.95
C MET A 71 6.83 -8.76 1.55
N CYS A 72 7.29 -9.34 0.43
CA CYS A 72 6.91 -10.70 0.04
C CYS A 72 7.47 -11.73 1.01
N GLN A 73 8.73 -11.59 1.42
CA GLN A 73 9.33 -12.46 2.44
C GLN A 73 8.55 -12.38 3.75
N ALA A 74 8.19 -11.17 4.19
CA ALA A 74 7.36 -11.01 5.39
C ALA A 74 6.01 -11.73 5.29
N ALA A 75 5.39 -11.77 4.11
CA ALA A 75 4.16 -12.52 3.90
C ALA A 75 4.39 -14.04 3.97
N GLU A 76 5.51 -14.53 3.46
CA GLU A 76 5.91 -15.94 3.57
C GLU A 76 6.17 -16.33 5.02
N ASP A 77 6.81 -15.47 5.80
CA ASP A 77 7.01 -15.65 7.25
C ASP A 77 5.68 -15.69 8.03
N LEU A 78 4.62 -15.05 7.49
CA LEU A 78 3.25 -15.13 8.00
C LEU A 78 2.49 -16.38 7.54
N GLY A 79 3.11 -17.24 6.71
CA GLY A 79 2.54 -18.49 6.21
C GLY A 79 1.82 -18.38 4.87
N TYR A 80 1.98 -17.28 4.13
CA TYR A 80 1.46 -17.15 2.76
C TYR A 80 2.47 -17.69 1.76
N ASP A 81 2.02 -18.60 0.90
CA ASP A 81 2.86 -19.27 -0.07
C ASP A 81 3.44 -18.32 -1.13
N ASN A 82 4.62 -18.66 -1.67
CA ASN A 82 5.33 -17.85 -2.64
C ASN A 82 4.72 -17.86 -4.05
N ASP A 83 3.82 -18.81 -4.37
CA ASP A 83 3.03 -18.81 -5.61
C ASP A 83 1.79 -17.90 -5.55
N ILE A 84 1.50 -17.30 -4.40
CA ILE A 84 0.49 -16.24 -4.33
C ILE A 84 1.03 -14.98 -5.03
N CYS A 85 0.14 -14.27 -5.73
CA CYS A 85 0.45 -13.02 -6.41
C CYS A 85 1.27 -12.06 -5.52
N GLY A 86 2.37 -11.52 -6.04
CA GLY A 86 3.23 -10.60 -5.29
C GLY A 86 2.50 -9.36 -4.75
N TYR A 87 1.50 -8.83 -5.47
CA TYR A 87 0.68 -7.73 -4.96
C TYR A 87 -0.13 -8.14 -3.73
N ALA A 88 -0.69 -9.35 -3.76
CA ALA A 88 -1.42 -9.89 -2.62
C ALA A 88 -0.49 -10.08 -1.42
N ARG A 89 0.69 -10.69 -1.60
CA ARG A 89 1.68 -10.87 -0.53
C ARG A 89 2.09 -9.56 0.10
N ILE A 90 2.46 -8.56 -0.70
CA ILE A 90 2.83 -7.22 -0.19
C ILE A 90 1.69 -6.63 0.64
N SER A 91 0.46 -6.71 0.17
CA SER A 91 -0.70 -6.13 0.86
C SER A 91 -1.07 -6.90 2.13
N LEU A 92 -0.93 -8.23 2.14
CA LEU A 92 -1.15 -9.07 3.32
C LEU A 92 -0.12 -8.77 4.41
N ALA A 93 1.17 -8.69 4.07
CA ALA A 93 2.19 -8.27 5.01
C ALA A 93 1.91 -6.87 5.56
N TYR A 94 1.50 -5.94 4.70
CA TYR A 94 1.16 -4.58 5.12
C TYR A 94 -0.06 -4.55 6.05
N ALA A 95 -1.11 -5.33 5.77
CA ALA A 95 -2.28 -5.46 6.61
C ALA A 95 -1.95 -6.07 7.99
N ALA A 96 -0.96 -6.97 8.05
CA ALA A 96 -0.41 -7.51 9.30
C ALA A 96 0.46 -6.50 10.10
N GLY A 97 0.54 -5.27 9.63
CA GLY A 97 1.31 -4.21 10.29
C GLY A 97 2.76 -4.08 9.83
N VAL A 98 3.24 -4.95 8.93
CA VAL A 98 4.63 -4.90 8.48
C VAL A 98 4.91 -3.62 7.71
N ARG A 99 6.02 -2.97 8.04
CA ARG A 99 6.52 -1.75 7.39
C ARG A 99 8.01 -1.91 7.08
N VAL A 100 8.43 -1.37 5.97
CA VAL A 100 9.87 -1.21 5.69
C VAL A 100 10.34 0.04 6.41
N SER A 101 11.35 -0.10 7.22
CA SER A 101 11.98 0.98 7.98
C SER A 101 13.48 1.09 7.68
N ARG A 102 14.04 2.23 8.00
CA ARG A 102 15.47 2.51 7.89
C ARG A 102 16.16 2.00 9.15
N LYS A 103 17.20 1.19 8.99
CA LYS A 103 17.99 0.70 10.12
C LYS A 103 18.77 1.86 10.75
N TYR A 104 18.77 1.91 12.08
CA TYR A 104 19.50 2.91 12.85
C TYR A 104 20.21 2.24 14.03
N ASP A 105 21.22 2.91 14.52
CA ASP A 105 21.93 2.53 15.75
C ASP A 105 21.05 2.93 16.96
N PRO A 106 20.67 2.00 17.83
CA PRO A 106 19.81 2.31 18.97
C PRO A 106 20.46 3.20 20.04
N GLU A 107 21.81 3.25 20.11
CA GLU A 107 22.54 4.07 21.09
C GLU A 107 22.64 5.53 20.63
N THR A 108 22.97 5.75 19.35
CA THR A 108 23.18 7.08 18.78
C THR A 108 21.94 7.66 18.12
N GLY A 109 21.00 6.80 17.70
CA GLY A 109 19.84 7.17 16.87
C GLY A 109 20.19 7.50 15.41
N GLU A 110 21.45 7.34 15.00
CA GLU A 110 21.89 7.63 13.63
C GLU A 110 21.53 6.48 12.68
N TYR A 111 21.16 6.82 11.43
CA TYR A 111 20.89 5.80 10.42
C TYR A 111 22.17 5.12 9.94
N ILE A 112 22.16 3.79 9.90
CA ILE A 112 23.26 2.97 9.41
C ILE A 112 23.22 2.95 7.88
N ILE A 113 24.20 3.62 7.27
CA ILE A 113 24.22 3.82 5.80
C ILE A 113 24.72 2.56 5.09
N ASP A 114 24.03 2.18 4.01
CA ASP A 114 24.45 1.12 3.12
C ASP A 114 25.45 1.65 2.08
N PRO A 115 26.73 1.28 2.16
CA PRO A 115 27.77 1.79 1.25
C PRO A 115 27.61 1.28 -0.18
N SER A 116 26.81 0.24 -0.42
CA SER A 116 26.54 -0.30 -1.76
C SER A 116 25.55 0.53 -2.56
N THR A 117 24.77 1.39 -1.89
CA THR A 117 23.74 2.23 -2.49
C THR A 117 24.31 3.57 -2.99
N GLY A 118 23.46 4.36 -3.62
CA GLY A 118 23.80 5.69 -4.09
C GLY A 118 24.21 5.74 -5.57
N LYS A 119 24.33 6.96 -6.07
CA LYS A 119 24.76 7.23 -7.45
C LYS A 119 26.26 7.04 -7.59
N PRO A 120 26.76 6.76 -8.79
CA PRO A 120 28.20 6.80 -9.03
C PRO A 120 28.79 8.16 -8.68
N LEU A 121 29.90 8.15 -7.91
CA LEU A 121 30.65 9.36 -7.61
C LEU A 121 31.28 9.89 -8.90
N LYS A 122 31.19 11.18 -9.13
CA LYS A 122 31.78 11.88 -10.27
C LYS A 122 32.84 12.85 -9.80
N ASP A 123 33.92 12.95 -10.58
CA ASP A 123 34.94 13.97 -10.39
C ASP A 123 34.46 15.36 -10.90
N ALA A 124 35.34 16.36 -10.83
CA ALA A 124 35.04 17.72 -11.26
C ALA A 124 34.73 17.84 -12.76
N ASP A 125 35.21 16.91 -13.56
CA ASP A 125 35.04 16.87 -15.03
C ASP A 125 33.78 16.03 -15.40
N GLY A 126 33.11 15.44 -14.43
CA GLY A 126 31.89 14.64 -14.61
C GLY A 126 32.12 13.17 -14.92
N ASN A 127 33.35 12.69 -14.87
CA ASN A 127 33.71 11.28 -15.10
C ASN A 127 33.41 10.45 -13.85
N VAL A 128 33.08 9.16 -14.05
CA VAL A 128 32.82 8.24 -12.94
C VAL A 128 34.15 7.84 -12.29
N VAL A 129 34.25 8.05 -10.96
CA VAL A 129 35.40 7.63 -10.17
C VAL A 129 35.32 6.14 -9.90
N MET A 130 36.36 5.39 -10.29
CA MET A 130 36.45 3.94 -10.09
C MET A 130 37.15 3.61 -8.77
N GLY A 131 36.71 2.53 -8.12
CA GLY A 131 37.38 1.95 -6.97
C GLY A 131 38.54 1.03 -7.38
N GLU A 132 39.32 0.58 -6.41
CA GLU A 132 40.41 -0.38 -6.62
C GLU A 132 39.91 -1.76 -7.07
N ASP A 133 38.62 -2.07 -6.75
CA ASP A 133 37.91 -3.29 -7.18
C ASP A 133 37.36 -3.20 -8.61
N GLY A 134 37.65 -2.13 -9.34
CA GLY A 134 37.14 -1.89 -10.69
C GLY A 134 35.67 -1.52 -10.77
N LYS A 135 35.01 -1.24 -9.65
CA LYS A 135 33.58 -0.81 -9.62
C LYS A 135 33.47 0.70 -9.38
N PRO A 136 32.40 1.33 -9.88
CA PRO A 136 32.15 2.74 -9.58
C PRO A 136 32.03 3.00 -8.07
N LYS A 137 32.84 3.92 -7.56
CA LYS A 137 32.64 4.43 -6.19
C LYS A 137 31.26 5.08 -6.07
N LYS A 138 30.65 4.96 -4.90
CA LYS A 138 29.35 5.57 -4.61
C LYS A 138 29.53 6.94 -3.98
N ASP A 139 28.67 7.87 -4.37
CA ASP A 139 28.62 9.21 -3.78
C ASP A 139 28.00 9.12 -2.38
N PRO A 140 28.75 9.40 -1.30
CA PRO A 140 28.25 9.30 0.06
C PRO A 140 26.99 10.14 0.34
N LYS A 141 26.84 11.25 -0.38
CA LYS A 141 25.67 12.15 -0.22
C LYS A 141 24.37 11.55 -0.78
N THR A 142 24.46 10.52 -1.57
CA THR A 142 23.32 9.87 -2.22
C THR A 142 23.07 8.45 -1.71
N GLN A 143 23.90 7.97 -0.80
CA GLN A 143 23.72 6.69 -0.13
C GLN A 143 22.47 6.70 0.75
N THR A 144 21.85 5.55 0.90
CA THR A 144 20.63 5.37 1.71
C THR A 144 20.91 4.45 2.90
N PRO A 145 20.16 4.56 3.96
CA PRO A 145 20.26 3.62 5.08
C PRO A 145 19.94 2.18 4.65
N TYR A 146 20.53 1.21 5.35
CA TYR A 146 20.05 -0.17 5.30
C TYR A 146 18.57 -0.21 5.65
N LEU A 147 17.87 -1.15 5.03
CA LEU A 147 16.46 -1.39 5.28
C LEU A 147 16.28 -2.57 6.23
N GLN A 148 15.23 -2.52 7.00
CA GLN A 148 14.77 -3.60 7.87
C GLN A 148 13.24 -3.64 7.83
N LEU A 149 12.67 -4.73 8.33
CA LEU A 149 11.24 -4.81 8.59
C LEU A 149 10.96 -4.38 10.02
N ASP A 150 9.85 -3.70 10.20
CA ASP A 150 9.29 -3.30 11.48
C ASP A 150 7.78 -3.59 11.49
N ASN A 151 7.17 -3.62 12.66
CA ASN A 151 5.73 -3.83 12.76
C ASN A 151 5.07 -2.61 13.42
N LEU A 152 4.24 -1.91 12.64
CA LEU A 152 3.54 -0.71 13.09
C LEU A 152 2.62 -0.99 14.26
N LEU A 153 1.90 -2.13 14.25
CA LEU A 153 0.96 -2.48 15.32
C LEU A 153 1.67 -2.75 16.65
N GLU A 154 2.91 -3.25 16.59
CA GLU A 154 3.74 -3.41 17.80
C GLU A 154 4.32 -2.07 18.26
N ILE A 155 4.72 -1.21 17.33
CA ILE A 155 5.20 0.13 17.66
C ILE A 155 4.10 0.95 18.36
N GLU A 156 2.86 0.85 17.87
CA GLU A 156 1.73 1.58 18.45
C GLU A 156 1.40 1.17 19.89
N LYS A 157 1.73 -0.06 20.28
CA LYS A 157 1.57 -0.56 21.66
C LYS A 157 2.65 -0.06 22.61
N LEU A 158 3.77 0.45 22.11
CA LEU A 158 4.83 0.99 22.96
C LEU A 158 4.32 2.21 23.73
N PRO A 159 4.85 2.43 24.95
CA PRO A 159 4.62 3.68 25.67
C PRO A 159 5.07 4.88 24.84
N ASP A 160 4.40 6.01 25.00
CA ASP A 160 4.85 7.24 24.36
C ASP A 160 6.24 7.65 24.89
N GLY A 161 7.15 7.95 23.98
CA GLY A 161 8.52 8.27 24.32
C GLY A 161 9.49 8.14 23.14
N PRO A 162 10.78 8.40 23.39
CA PRO A 162 11.79 8.52 22.33
C PRO A 162 11.93 7.25 21.46
N GLU A 163 11.76 6.06 22.04
CA GLU A 163 11.84 4.80 21.30
C GLU A 163 10.70 4.71 20.26
N LYS A 164 9.45 4.93 20.69
CA LYS A 164 8.29 4.90 19.81
C LYS A 164 8.42 5.94 18.70
N GLU A 165 8.80 7.16 19.06
CA GLU A 165 8.99 8.26 18.10
C GLU A 165 10.06 7.91 17.06
N LYS A 166 11.20 7.38 17.52
CA LYS A 166 12.29 6.99 16.62
C LYS A 166 11.91 5.86 15.67
N ARG A 167 11.19 4.84 16.16
CA ARG A 167 10.71 3.74 15.31
C ARG A 167 9.69 4.22 14.29
N LEU A 168 8.77 5.10 14.65
CA LEU A 168 7.82 5.71 13.71
C LEU A 168 8.53 6.58 12.67
N GLU A 169 9.55 7.36 13.08
CA GLU A 169 10.39 8.16 12.18
C GLU A 169 11.17 7.29 11.20
N ALA A 170 11.64 6.12 11.65
CA ALA A 170 12.43 5.21 10.85
C ALA A 170 11.62 4.56 9.71
N ILE A 171 10.29 4.43 9.85
CA ILE A 171 9.43 3.91 8.77
C ILE A 171 9.70 4.70 7.49
N SER A 172 9.86 3.98 6.39
CA SER A 172 10.14 4.58 5.09
C SER A 172 9.21 5.75 4.77
N PRO A 173 9.74 6.89 4.30
CA PRO A 173 8.95 8.08 4.01
C PRO A 173 8.10 7.96 2.74
N ILE A 174 8.22 6.85 1.97
CA ILE A 174 7.39 6.69 0.79
C ILE A 174 5.90 6.63 1.20
N ARG A 175 5.05 7.30 0.42
CA ARG A 175 3.63 7.42 0.77
C ARG A 175 2.93 6.06 0.91
N GLN A 176 3.37 5.03 0.17
CA GLN A 176 2.81 3.69 0.22
C GLN A 176 3.03 2.99 1.56
N MET A 177 4.06 3.36 2.33
CA MET A 177 4.28 2.88 3.70
C MET A 177 3.46 3.64 4.75
N ARG A 178 2.70 4.66 4.34
CA ARG A 178 1.92 5.54 5.23
C ARG A 178 0.42 5.50 4.94
N ILE A 179 -0.05 4.47 4.25
CA ILE A 179 -1.48 4.26 4.04
C ILE A 179 -2.10 3.75 5.35
N PRO A 180 -3.23 4.31 5.79
CA PRO A 180 -3.90 3.87 7.01
C PRO A 180 -4.35 2.41 6.92
N GLN A 181 -4.38 1.72 8.04
CA GLN A 181 -5.03 0.42 8.16
C GLN A 181 -6.53 0.56 7.83
N PRO A 182 -7.13 -0.42 7.14
CA PRO A 182 -8.51 -0.34 6.75
C PRO A 182 -9.47 -0.59 7.91
N ASP A 183 -10.65 0.04 7.85
CA ASP A 183 -11.80 -0.24 8.71
C ASP A 183 -12.81 -1.15 8.03
N PHE A 184 -12.72 -1.28 6.72
CA PHE A 184 -13.53 -2.17 5.88
C PHE A 184 -12.80 -2.44 4.56
N VAL A 185 -13.22 -3.47 3.84
CA VAL A 185 -12.71 -3.76 2.49
C VAL A 185 -13.86 -3.92 1.50
N LEU A 186 -13.62 -3.42 0.29
CA LEU A 186 -14.52 -3.48 -0.87
C LEU A 186 -13.87 -4.32 -1.96
N CYS A 187 -14.55 -5.33 -2.45
CA CYS A 187 -14.01 -6.20 -3.48
C CYS A 187 -15.08 -6.64 -4.48
N CYS A 188 -14.64 -7.01 -5.67
CA CYS A 188 -15.42 -7.77 -6.65
C CYS A 188 -14.54 -8.85 -7.27
N ASN A 189 -15.16 -9.86 -7.84
CA ASN A 189 -14.46 -11.05 -8.35
C ASN A 189 -14.13 -11.00 -9.86
N ASN A 190 -14.29 -9.86 -10.52
CA ASN A 190 -14.22 -9.76 -11.98
C ASN A 190 -12.83 -9.50 -12.57
N ILE A 191 -11.74 -9.67 -11.80
CA ILE A 191 -10.37 -9.51 -12.29
C ILE A 191 -9.64 -10.85 -12.32
N CYS A 192 -9.33 -11.39 -11.12
CA CYS A 192 -8.57 -12.63 -10.99
C CYS A 192 -9.02 -13.42 -9.76
N ASN A 193 -8.79 -14.73 -9.80
CA ASN A 193 -9.18 -15.63 -8.70
C ASN A 193 -8.45 -15.34 -7.39
N CYS A 194 -7.24 -14.77 -7.46
CA CYS A 194 -6.47 -14.42 -6.28
C CYS A 194 -7.12 -13.27 -5.50
N MET A 195 -7.77 -12.33 -6.17
CA MET A 195 -8.29 -11.11 -5.55
C MET A 195 -9.32 -11.38 -4.45
N THR A 196 -10.27 -12.26 -4.70
CA THR A 196 -11.30 -12.62 -3.71
C THR A 196 -10.67 -13.10 -2.41
N LYS A 197 -9.74 -14.06 -2.52
CA LYS A 197 -9.06 -14.63 -1.35
C LYS A 197 -8.12 -13.66 -0.68
N TRP A 198 -7.48 -12.81 -1.44
CA TRP A 198 -6.64 -11.73 -0.93
C TRP A 198 -7.45 -10.79 0.00
N TYR A 199 -8.58 -10.25 -0.48
CA TYR A 199 -9.41 -9.34 0.31
C TYR A 199 -10.13 -10.03 1.48
N GLU A 200 -10.55 -11.30 1.30
CA GLU A 200 -11.08 -12.11 2.42
C GLU A 200 -10.04 -12.29 3.54
N ASN A 201 -8.78 -12.54 3.19
CA ASN A 201 -7.71 -12.69 4.18
C ASN A 201 -7.41 -11.36 4.90
N ILE A 202 -7.41 -10.23 4.19
CA ILE A 202 -7.29 -8.90 4.82
C ILE A 202 -8.43 -8.68 5.81
N ALA A 203 -9.68 -8.89 5.38
CA ALA A 203 -10.84 -8.72 6.24
C ALA A 203 -10.77 -9.57 7.50
N ARG A 204 -10.39 -10.85 7.35
CA ARG A 204 -10.23 -11.78 8.47
C ARG A 204 -9.09 -11.38 9.40
N MET A 205 -7.92 -11.03 8.85
CA MET A 205 -6.74 -10.64 9.62
C MET A 205 -6.99 -9.39 10.44
N CYS A 206 -7.62 -8.38 9.83
CA CYS A 206 -7.93 -7.11 10.50
C CYS A 206 -9.24 -7.15 11.31
N ASN A 207 -10.00 -8.25 11.25
CA ASN A 207 -11.33 -8.39 11.85
C ASN A 207 -12.29 -7.25 11.47
N ILE A 208 -12.40 -6.99 10.16
CA ILE A 208 -13.18 -5.88 9.60
C ILE A 208 -14.18 -6.39 8.56
N PRO A 209 -15.26 -5.64 8.26
CA PRO A 209 -16.23 -6.00 7.24
C PRO A 209 -15.64 -6.13 5.84
N LEU A 210 -16.12 -7.13 5.11
CA LEU A 210 -15.91 -7.30 3.66
C LEU A 210 -17.23 -7.11 2.94
N ILE A 211 -17.25 -6.13 2.04
CA ILE A 211 -18.37 -5.92 1.11
C ILE A 211 -17.94 -6.40 -0.27
N MET A 212 -18.63 -7.45 -0.75
CA MET A 212 -18.28 -8.14 -1.99
C MET A 212 -19.42 -8.01 -2.99
N ILE A 213 -19.07 -7.61 -4.22
CA ILE A 213 -19.95 -7.70 -5.39
C ILE A 213 -19.48 -8.88 -6.24
N ASP A 214 -20.32 -9.88 -6.36
CA ASP A 214 -20.09 -11.04 -7.20
C ASP A 214 -20.61 -10.75 -8.61
N ILE A 215 -19.71 -10.89 -9.60
CA ILE A 215 -20.01 -10.69 -11.00
C ILE A 215 -20.02 -12.06 -11.68
N PRO A 216 -21.15 -12.51 -12.27
CA PRO A 216 -21.22 -13.78 -12.93
C PRO A 216 -20.33 -13.81 -14.17
N TYR A 217 -19.69 -14.95 -14.39
CA TYR A 217 -18.94 -15.16 -15.63
C TYR A 217 -19.92 -15.22 -16.81
N ASN A 218 -19.71 -14.37 -17.80
CA ASN A 218 -20.44 -14.38 -19.05
C ASN A 218 -19.53 -14.84 -20.19
N ASN A 219 -19.83 -15.98 -20.78
CA ASN A 219 -19.08 -16.58 -21.90
C ASN A 219 -19.65 -16.23 -23.28
N THR A 220 -20.66 -15.38 -23.34
CA THR A 220 -21.29 -14.90 -24.57
C THR A 220 -21.11 -13.40 -24.71
N VAL A 221 -21.27 -12.89 -25.95
CA VAL A 221 -21.24 -11.44 -26.21
C VAL A 221 -22.52 -10.75 -25.73
N ASP A 222 -23.62 -11.51 -25.67
CA ASP A 222 -24.94 -10.99 -25.32
C ASP A 222 -25.10 -10.87 -23.81
N VAL A 223 -25.68 -9.77 -23.37
CA VAL A 223 -26.07 -9.55 -21.98
C VAL A 223 -27.44 -10.14 -21.74
N HIS A 224 -27.53 -11.14 -20.87
CA HIS A 224 -28.80 -11.80 -20.53
C HIS A 224 -29.47 -11.11 -19.33
N ASP A 225 -30.80 -11.00 -19.37
CA ASP A 225 -31.60 -10.38 -18.31
C ASP A 225 -31.34 -10.98 -16.93
N GLU A 226 -31.09 -12.27 -16.85
CA GLU A 226 -30.79 -12.95 -15.59
C GLU A 226 -29.46 -12.49 -14.98
N ASN A 227 -28.44 -12.23 -15.81
CA ASN A 227 -27.17 -11.66 -15.35
C ASN A 227 -27.37 -10.23 -14.84
N VAL A 228 -28.18 -9.43 -15.51
CA VAL A 228 -28.53 -8.08 -15.09
C VAL A 228 -29.23 -8.09 -13.73
N LYS A 229 -30.24 -8.94 -13.55
CA LYS A 229 -30.95 -9.11 -12.28
C LYS A 229 -30.03 -9.57 -11.17
N TYR A 230 -29.15 -10.52 -11.47
CA TYR A 230 -28.17 -11.03 -10.49
C TYR A 230 -27.22 -9.91 -10.03
N VAL A 231 -26.60 -9.20 -10.97
CA VAL A 231 -25.67 -8.10 -10.66
C VAL A 231 -26.38 -6.99 -9.88
N ARG A 232 -27.62 -6.63 -10.28
CA ARG A 232 -28.41 -5.66 -9.53
C ARG A 232 -28.61 -6.08 -8.07
N ALA A 233 -28.96 -7.35 -7.82
CA ALA A 233 -29.13 -7.85 -6.46
C ALA A 233 -27.82 -7.78 -5.64
N GLN A 234 -26.65 -7.96 -6.30
CA GLN A 234 -25.35 -7.77 -5.65
C GLN A 234 -25.13 -6.30 -5.25
N PHE A 235 -25.50 -5.34 -6.11
CA PHE A 235 -25.44 -3.91 -5.79
C PHE A 235 -26.38 -3.56 -4.62
N ASP A 236 -27.62 -4.01 -4.67
CA ASP A 236 -28.61 -3.78 -3.61
C ASP A 236 -28.12 -4.32 -2.25
N LYS A 237 -27.46 -5.50 -2.26
CA LYS A 237 -26.82 -6.08 -1.08
C LYS A 237 -25.65 -5.22 -0.60
N ALA A 238 -24.78 -4.77 -1.50
CA ALA A 238 -23.62 -3.94 -1.15
C ALA A 238 -24.06 -2.59 -0.58
N ILE A 239 -25.08 -1.95 -1.18
CA ILE A 239 -25.67 -0.71 -0.68
C ILE A 239 -26.17 -0.91 0.76
N LYS A 240 -26.95 -1.98 1.01
CA LYS A 240 -27.44 -2.27 2.36
C LYS A 240 -26.31 -2.46 3.37
N GLN A 241 -25.23 -3.17 3.00
CA GLN A 241 -24.07 -3.33 3.86
C GLN A 241 -23.34 -2.00 4.11
N LEU A 242 -23.29 -1.10 3.11
CA LEU A 242 -22.72 0.24 3.28
C LEU A 242 -23.62 1.13 4.17
N GLU A 243 -24.93 1.03 4.04
CA GLU A 243 -25.87 1.69 4.97
C GLU A 243 -25.67 1.23 6.43
N GLU A 244 -25.53 -0.08 6.63
CA GLU A 244 -25.28 -0.66 7.97
C GLU A 244 -23.92 -0.21 8.53
N LEU A 245 -22.89 -0.15 7.69
CA LEU A 245 -21.53 0.27 8.07
C LEU A 245 -21.47 1.75 8.45
N THR A 246 -22.15 2.60 7.70
CA THR A 246 -22.03 4.07 7.81
C THR A 246 -23.13 4.72 8.64
N GLY A 247 -24.25 4.02 8.83
CA GLY A 247 -25.47 4.60 9.39
C GLY A 247 -26.20 5.58 8.46
N LYS A 248 -25.70 5.79 7.24
CA LYS A 248 -26.31 6.68 6.23
C LYS A 248 -27.29 5.88 5.36
N LYS A 249 -28.19 6.57 4.70
CA LYS A 249 -29.08 6.03 3.67
C LYS A 249 -28.58 6.42 2.29
N PHE A 250 -28.70 5.48 1.33
CA PHE A 250 -28.35 5.68 -0.08
C PHE A 250 -29.38 6.53 -0.80
#